data_66197a5802b83a58042db9f60687e734
#
_entry.id   66197a5802b83a58042db9f60687e734
#
_cell.length_a   1.000
_cell.length_b   1.000
_cell.length_c   1.000
_cell.angle_alpha   90.00
_cell.angle_beta   90.00
_cell.angle_gamma   90.00
#
_symmetry.space_group_name_H-M   'P 1'
#
loop_
_entity.id
_entity.type
_entity.pdbx_description
1 polymer ?
#
loop_
_entity_poly.entity_id
_entity_poly.type
_entity_poly.pdbx_seq_one_letter_code
_entity_poly.pdbx_strand_id
1 'polypeptide(L)'
;MRPTATPSAPSAPSAPTRHTRRGAALVIAGSLLGLGAFLWPLWSRPSGTVDAAHLGDAPWLLAILTPLLLATAAAEVGRGALDAKGVAALGVLAAAGSALRLPTGGIAGTEMVFFLLLPAARVFGVAFGYLLGAITIFASAILTGGLGPWLPFQMLGAAWIGAGAGLLPKATGRAEPVLLA
;
A
#
# COMPACT_ATOMS: atom_id res chain seq x y z
N MET A 1 4.63 -16.41 -55.91
CA MET A 1 4.71 -17.12 -54.62
C MET A 1 5.26 -16.15 -53.59
N ARG A 2 4.46 -15.70 -52.59
CA ARG A 2 4.95 -14.92 -51.47
C ARG A 2 5.38 -15.89 -50.36
N PRO A 3 6.55 -15.71 -49.74
CA PRO A 3 6.94 -16.55 -48.60
C PRO A 3 6.02 -16.26 -47.42
N THR A 4 5.45 -17.31 -46.86
CA THR A 4 4.64 -17.27 -45.63
C THR A 4 5.57 -16.96 -44.45
N ALA A 5 5.37 -15.80 -43.81
CA ALA A 5 6.07 -15.44 -42.59
C ALA A 5 5.70 -16.43 -41.49
N THR A 6 6.68 -17.12 -40.96
CA THR A 6 6.53 -17.96 -39.75
C THR A 6 6.15 -17.10 -38.55
N PRO A 7 5.11 -17.44 -37.75
CA PRO A 7 4.79 -16.72 -36.54
C PRO A 7 5.98 -16.78 -35.58
N SER A 8 6.47 -15.61 -35.14
CA SER A 8 7.51 -15.53 -34.11
C SER A 8 6.97 -16.09 -32.80
N ALA A 9 7.74 -17.01 -32.18
CA ALA A 9 7.42 -17.58 -30.87
C ALA A 9 7.26 -16.48 -29.82
N PRO A 10 6.31 -16.62 -28.88
CA PRO A 10 6.13 -15.66 -27.80
C PRO A 10 7.43 -15.54 -27.00
N SER A 11 7.91 -14.30 -26.85
CA SER A 11 9.12 -14.00 -26.06
C SER A 11 8.94 -14.42 -24.61
N ALA A 12 9.91 -15.16 -24.07
CA ALA A 12 9.93 -15.56 -22.68
C ALA A 12 9.85 -14.31 -21.75
N PRO A 13 9.15 -14.39 -20.61
CA PRO A 13 9.06 -13.28 -19.67
C PRO A 13 10.47 -12.88 -19.22
N SER A 14 10.80 -11.60 -19.39
CA SER A 14 12.11 -11.06 -18.99
C SER A 14 12.29 -11.15 -17.48
N ALA A 15 13.48 -11.58 -17.04
CA ALA A 15 13.83 -11.62 -15.62
C ALA A 15 13.68 -10.23 -14.97
N PRO A 16 13.21 -10.15 -13.70
CA PRO A 16 12.99 -8.88 -13.03
C PRO A 16 14.31 -8.09 -12.91
N THR A 17 14.26 -6.83 -13.33
CA THR A 17 15.43 -5.94 -13.29
C THR A 17 15.81 -5.61 -11.83
N ARG A 18 17.08 -5.20 -11.59
CA ARG A 18 17.56 -4.82 -10.24
C ARG A 18 16.68 -3.73 -9.58
N HIS A 19 16.10 -2.83 -10.36
CA HIS A 19 15.21 -1.77 -9.87
C HIS A 19 13.86 -2.30 -9.37
N THR A 20 13.28 -3.28 -10.05
CA THR A 20 12.04 -3.94 -9.60
C THR A 20 12.24 -4.65 -8.27
N ARG A 21 13.43 -5.23 -8.05
CA ARG A 21 13.78 -5.90 -6.79
C ARG A 21 13.91 -4.91 -5.62
N ARG A 22 14.40 -3.68 -5.84
CA ARG A 22 14.54 -2.67 -4.77
C ARG A 22 13.21 -2.19 -4.24
N GLY A 23 12.25 -1.84 -5.10
CA GLY A 23 10.90 -1.43 -4.66
C GLY A 23 10.20 -2.55 -3.87
N ALA A 24 10.24 -3.78 -4.38
CA ALA A 24 9.69 -4.93 -3.66
C ALA A 24 10.40 -5.17 -2.32
N ALA A 25 11.73 -5.03 -2.27
CA ALA A 25 12.48 -5.20 -1.03
C ALA A 25 12.08 -4.17 0.05
N LEU A 26 11.83 -2.91 -0.34
CA LEU A 26 11.39 -1.86 0.58
C LEU A 26 9.98 -2.12 1.11
N VAL A 27 9.05 -2.57 0.27
CA VAL A 27 7.70 -2.97 0.70
C VAL A 27 7.78 -4.16 1.67
N ILE A 28 8.62 -5.15 1.36
CA ILE A 28 8.83 -6.31 2.23
C ILE A 28 9.46 -5.88 3.56
N ALA A 29 10.50 -5.04 3.52
CA ALA A 29 11.15 -4.55 4.73
C ALA A 29 10.17 -3.78 5.64
N GLY A 30 9.35 -2.88 5.06
CA GLY A 30 8.31 -2.16 5.79
C GLY A 30 7.25 -3.09 6.37
N SER A 31 6.88 -4.13 5.62
CA SER A 31 5.91 -5.13 6.08
C SER A 31 6.47 -5.99 7.22
N LEU A 32 7.72 -6.42 7.14
CA LEU A 32 8.37 -7.19 8.21
C LEU A 32 8.55 -6.36 9.48
N LEU A 33 8.96 -5.09 9.33
CA LEU A 33 9.03 -4.16 10.45
C LEU A 33 7.66 -3.99 11.12
N GLY A 34 6.61 -3.77 10.31
CA GLY A 34 5.25 -3.64 10.79
C GLY A 34 4.75 -4.89 11.50
N LEU A 35 4.97 -6.07 10.91
CA LEU A 35 4.63 -7.34 11.56
C LEU A 35 5.35 -7.50 12.90
N GLY A 36 6.64 -7.16 12.96
CA GLY A 36 7.40 -7.16 14.21
C GLY A 36 6.77 -6.25 15.25
N ALA A 37 6.40 -5.02 14.86
CA ALA A 37 5.77 -4.05 15.74
C ALA A 37 4.35 -4.45 16.20
N PHE A 38 3.60 -5.21 15.37
CA PHE A 38 2.30 -5.75 15.78
C PHE A 38 2.42 -6.97 16.71
N LEU A 39 3.41 -7.82 16.47
CA LEU A 39 3.45 -9.16 17.08
C LEU A 39 4.37 -9.24 18.31
N TRP A 40 5.27 -8.29 18.54
CA TRP A 40 6.24 -8.38 19.61
C TRP A 40 5.62 -8.54 21.02
N PRO A 41 4.44 -7.95 21.37
CA PRO A 41 3.83 -8.14 22.67
C PRO A 41 3.43 -9.60 22.96
N LEU A 42 3.26 -10.43 21.90
CA LEU A 42 2.93 -11.86 22.06
C LEU A 42 4.08 -12.66 22.67
N TRP A 43 5.33 -12.21 22.46
CA TRP A 43 6.52 -12.90 22.99
C TRP A 43 7.06 -12.26 24.27
N SER A 44 6.94 -10.94 24.40
CA SER A 44 7.60 -10.19 25.47
C SER A 44 6.76 -10.01 26.71
N ARG A 45 5.47 -10.40 26.70
CA ARG A 45 4.51 -10.25 27.82
C ARG A 45 4.71 -8.92 28.57
N PRO A 46 4.48 -7.76 27.93
CA PRO A 46 4.68 -6.47 28.58
C PRO A 46 3.83 -6.38 29.84
N SER A 47 4.37 -5.74 30.87
CA SER A 47 3.61 -5.43 32.08
C SER A 47 2.57 -4.36 31.75
N GLY A 48 1.32 -4.78 31.54
CA GLY A 48 0.21 -3.89 31.17
C GLY A 48 -0.64 -4.44 30.04
N THR A 49 -1.51 -3.60 29.50
CA THR A 49 -2.33 -3.95 28.33
C THR A 49 -1.50 -3.88 27.03
N VAL A 50 -1.89 -4.65 26.02
CA VAL A 50 -1.25 -4.61 24.68
C VAL A 50 -1.32 -3.19 24.08
N ASP A 51 -2.41 -2.47 24.34
CA ASP A 51 -2.56 -1.08 23.89
C ASP A 51 -1.51 -0.16 24.51
N ALA A 52 -1.22 -0.31 25.80
CA ALA A 52 -0.19 0.47 26.50
C ALA A 52 1.21 0.16 25.95
N ALA A 53 1.49 -1.08 25.57
CA ALA A 53 2.75 -1.45 24.93
C ALA A 53 2.93 -0.76 23.59
N HIS A 54 1.89 -0.75 22.74
CA HIS A 54 1.95 -0.09 21.43
C HIS A 54 2.01 1.45 21.51
N LEU A 55 1.53 2.06 22.62
CA LEU A 55 1.66 3.50 22.83
C LEU A 55 3.12 3.99 22.83
N GLY A 56 4.03 3.22 23.42
CA GLY A 56 5.46 3.52 23.44
C GLY A 56 6.16 3.34 22.09
N ASP A 57 5.67 2.42 21.27
CA ASP A 57 6.30 2.06 19.99
C ASP A 57 5.89 2.98 18.84
N ALA A 58 4.70 3.59 18.93
CA ALA A 58 4.12 4.35 17.83
C ALA A 58 5.02 5.49 17.29
N PRO A 59 5.69 6.31 18.11
CA PRO A 59 6.56 7.37 17.62
C PRO A 59 7.77 6.80 16.83
N TRP A 60 8.37 5.73 17.32
CA TRP A 60 9.51 5.07 16.67
C TRP A 60 9.09 4.40 15.37
N LEU A 61 7.95 3.73 15.37
CA LEU A 61 7.41 3.10 14.19
C LEU A 61 7.11 4.14 13.10
N LEU A 62 6.51 5.28 13.45
CA LEU A 62 6.25 6.36 12.52
C LEU A 62 7.55 6.98 11.98
N ALA A 63 8.55 7.18 12.86
CA ALA A 63 9.85 7.72 12.47
C ALA A 63 10.61 6.82 11.48
N ILE A 64 10.44 5.50 11.57
CA ILE A 64 11.06 4.54 10.64
C ILE A 64 10.19 4.34 9.40
N LEU A 65 8.87 4.28 9.55
CA LEU A 65 7.94 4.06 8.45
C LEU A 65 7.97 5.22 7.43
N THR A 66 8.06 6.46 7.91
CA THR A 66 8.06 7.64 7.04
C THR A 66 9.21 7.63 6.01
N PRO A 67 10.51 7.52 6.40
CA PRO A 67 11.59 7.45 5.43
C PRO A 67 11.51 6.21 4.54
N LEU A 68 10.97 5.10 5.04
CA LEU A 68 10.79 3.88 4.25
C LEU A 68 9.73 4.06 3.16
N LEU A 69 8.63 4.75 3.45
CA LEU A 69 7.61 5.13 2.46
C LEU A 69 8.19 6.07 1.41
N LEU A 70 8.96 7.09 1.84
CA LEU A 70 9.64 8.00 0.92
C LEU A 70 10.65 7.27 0.03
N ALA A 71 11.44 6.36 0.60
CA ALA A 71 12.38 5.53 -0.16
C ALA A 71 11.67 4.62 -1.16
N THR A 72 10.50 4.07 -0.78
CA THR A 72 9.67 3.26 -1.67
C THR A 72 9.17 4.11 -2.84
N ALA A 73 8.62 5.29 -2.56
CA ALA A 73 8.16 6.21 -3.60
C ALA A 73 9.30 6.63 -4.54
N ALA A 74 10.46 7.00 -3.99
CA ALA A 74 11.64 7.36 -4.77
C ALA A 74 12.15 6.21 -5.65
N ALA A 75 12.12 4.97 -5.13
CA ALA A 75 12.49 3.78 -5.91
C ALA A 75 11.51 3.51 -7.06
N GLU A 76 10.21 3.75 -6.86
CA GLU A 76 9.19 3.59 -7.88
C GLU A 76 9.31 4.67 -8.98
N VAL A 77 9.57 5.92 -8.60
CA VAL A 77 9.87 7.02 -9.54
C VAL A 77 11.16 6.73 -10.32
N GLY A 78 12.23 6.35 -9.62
CA GLY A 78 13.53 6.10 -10.24
C GLY A 78 13.55 4.93 -11.24
N ARG A 79 12.61 3.99 -11.14
CA ARG A 79 12.43 2.90 -12.13
C ARG A 79 11.39 3.20 -13.21
N GLY A 80 10.77 4.39 -13.18
CA GLY A 80 9.75 4.79 -14.14
C GLY A 80 8.39 4.10 -13.97
N ALA A 81 8.18 3.39 -12.85
CA ALA A 81 6.88 2.79 -12.54
C ALA A 81 5.88 3.81 -11.99
N LEU A 82 6.38 4.87 -11.34
CA LEU A 82 5.67 6.07 -10.98
C LEU A 82 6.22 7.23 -11.82
N ASP A 83 5.64 7.47 -13.00
CA ASP A 83 5.88 8.67 -13.79
C ASP A 83 5.15 9.88 -13.17
N ALA A 84 5.26 11.04 -13.76
CA ALA A 84 4.60 12.25 -13.27
C ALA A 84 3.07 12.09 -13.15
N LYS A 85 2.46 11.32 -14.06
CA LYS A 85 1.02 11.01 -14.02
C LYS A 85 0.69 10.06 -12.87
N GLY A 86 1.53 9.06 -12.62
CA GLY A 86 1.40 8.12 -11.51
C GLY A 86 1.51 8.82 -10.15
N VAL A 87 2.45 9.76 -10.01
CA VAL A 87 2.59 10.59 -8.80
C VAL A 87 1.36 11.49 -8.61
N ALA A 88 0.89 12.13 -9.68
CA ALA A 88 -0.33 12.95 -9.63
C ALA A 88 -1.56 12.10 -9.27
N ALA A 89 -1.71 10.91 -9.87
CA ALA A 89 -2.79 9.98 -9.54
C ALA A 89 -2.73 9.53 -8.07
N LEU A 90 -1.52 9.23 -7.55
CA LEU A 90 -1.33 8.88 -6.14
C LEU A 90 -1.81 10.00 -5.22
N GLY A 91 -1.42 11.26 -5.51
CA GLY A 91 -1.83 12.43 -4.73
C GLY A 91 -3.35 12.66 -4.77
N VAL A 92 -3.95 12.63 -5.96
CA VAL A 92 -5.40 12.83 -6.14
C VAL A 92 -6.21 11.72 -5.46
N LEU A 93 -5.82 10.46 -5.63
CA LEU A 93 -6.51 9.33 -5.00
C LEU A 93 -6.33 9.33 -3.49
N ALA A 94 -5.15 9.71 -2.98
CA ALA A 94 -4.94 9.84 -1.54
C ALA A 94 -5.79 10.97 -0.95
N ALA A 95 -5.89 12.12 -1.63
CA ALA A 95 -6.75 13.23 -1.20
C ALA A 95 -8.24 12.83 -1.22
N ALA A 96 -8.70 12.19 -2.30
CA ALA A 96 -10.07 11.71 -2.41
C ALA A 96 -10.39 10.64 -1.34
N GLY A 97 -9.49 9.67 -1.14
CA GLY A 97 -9.63 8.65 -0.10
C GLY A 97 -9.67 9.24 1.31
N SER A 98 -8.84 10.27 1.57
CA SER A 98 -8.84 10.99 2.85
C SER A 98 -10.16 11.74 3.06
N ALA A 99 -10.70 12.38 2.02
CA ALA A 99 -11.98 13.06 2.07
C ALA A 99 -13.14 12.09 2.32
N LEU A 100 -13.12 10.89 1.73
CA LEU A 100 -14.13 9.86 1.96
C LEU A 100 -14.17 9.35 3.41
N ARG A 101 -13.09 9.50 4.16
CA ARG A 101 -13.06 9.14 5.58
C ARG A 101 -13.71 10.18 6.49
N LEU A 102 -13.85 11.44 6.05
CA LEU A 102 -14.47 12.50 6.87
C LEU A 102 -15.91 12.15 7.32
N PRO A 103 -16.83 11.74 6.43
CA PRO A 103 -18.19 11.39 6.82
C PRO A 103 -18.30 10.01 7.49
N THR A 104 -17.34 9.10 7.27
CA THR A 104 -17.43 7.70 7.71
C THR A 104 -16.55 7.39 8.91
N GLY A 105 -15.68 8.32 9.33
CA GLY A 105 -14.77 8.14 10.44
C GLY A 105 -15.50 7.83 11.75
N GLY A 106 -15.51 6.56 12.12
CA GLY A 106 -16.15 6.07 13.33
C GLY A 106 -17.60 5.59 13.20
N ILE A 107 -18.20 5.58 12.03
CA ILE A 107 -19.52 5.01 11.81
C ILE A 107 -19.39 3.50 11.50
N ALA A 108 -19.58 2.68 12.53
CA ALA A 108 -19.86 1.23 12.43
C ALA A 108 -19.00 0.41 11.45
N GLY A 109 -17.69 0.71 11.36
CA GLY A 109 -16.76 -0.09 10.56
C GLY A 109 -16.87 0.09 9.04
N THR A 110 -17.64 1.06 8.56
CA THR A 110 -17.75 1.35 7.13
C THR A 110 -16.62 2.29 6.70
N GLU A 111 -15.55 1.75 6.16
CA GLU A 111 -14.39 2.51 5.67
C GLU A 111 -14.45 2.65 4.14
N MET A 112 -15.04 3.76 3.67
CA MET A 112 -15.19 4.05 2.23
C MET A 112 -13.87 4.20 1.49
N VAL A 113 -12.76 4.37 2.22
CA VAL A 113 -11.41 4.46 1.63
C VAL A 113 -11.05 3.23 0.81
N PHE A 114 -11.50 2.04 1.22
CA PHE A 114 -11.17 0.79 0.53
C PHE A 114 -11.83 0.69 -0.84
N PHE A 115 -12.97 1.37 -1.05
CA PHE A 115 -13.62 1.45 -2.35
C PHE A 115 -12.71 2.09 -3.43
N LEU A 116 -11.86 3.04 -3.04
CA LEU A 116 -10.87 3.66 -3.92
C LEU A 116 -9.53 2.89 -3.92
N LEU A 117 -9.10 2.43 -2.76
CA LEU A 117 -7.81 1.78 -2.58
C LEU A 117 -7.69 0.48 -3.37
N LEU A 118 -8.70 -0.40 -3.29
CA LEU A 118 -8.65 -1.71 -3.91
C LEU A 118 -8.58 -1.64 -5.45
N PRO A 119 -9.47 -0.91 -6.16
CA PRO A 119 -9.36 -0.77 -7.61
C PRO A 119 -8.09 -0.09 -8.07
N ALA A 120 -7.65 0.97 -7.36
CA ALA A 120 -6.42 1.66 -7.69
C ALA A 120 -5.19 0.74 -7.58
N ALA A 121 -5.10 -0.05 -6.51
CA ALA A 121 -4.03 -1.01 -6.34
C ALA A 121 -4.04 -2.11 -7.42
N ARG A 122 -5.23 -2.54 -7.86
CA ARG A 122 -5.39 -3.50 -8.97
C ARG A 122 -4.84 -2.96 -10.29
N VAL A 123 -5.04 -1.67 -10.56
CA VAL A 123 -4.60 -1.01 -11.80
C VAL A 123 -3.11 -0.70 -11.76
N PHE A 124 -2.64 -0.06 -10.67
CA PHE A 124 -1.30 0.50 -10.58
C PHE A 124 -0.28 -0.46 -9.94
N GLY A 125 -0.73 -1.52 -9.29
CA GLY A 125 0.11 -2.58 -8.73
C GLY A 125 0.46 -2.41 -7.25
N VAL A 126 1.27 -3.36 -6.75
CA VAL A 126 1.55 -3.59 -5.33
C VAL A 126 2.14 -2.38 -4.61
N ALA A 127 3.21 -1.81 -5.15
CA ALA A 127 3.90 -0.70 -4.50
C ALA A 127 3.05 0.57 -4.48
N PHE A 128 2.30 0.83 -5.56
CA PHE A 128 1.33 1.94 -5.61
C PHE A 128 0.25 1.76 -4.55
N GLY A 129 -0.35 0.56 -4.45
CA GLY A 129 -1.37 0.26 -3.44
C GLY A 129 -0.85 0.40 -2.01
N TYR A 130 0.38 -0.06 -1.76
CA TYR A 130 1.06 0.11 -0.47
C TYR A 130 1.20 1.58 -0.09
N LEU A 131 1.74 2.39 -1.02
CA LEU A 131 1.92 3.83 -0.83
C LEU A 131 0.57 4.55 -0.66
N LEU A 132 -0.40 4.24 -1.53
CA LEU A 132 -1.73 4.86 -1.50
C LEU A 132 -2.40 4.61 -0.15
N GLY A 133 -2.39 3.38 0.35
CA GLY A 133 -2.97 3.04 1.65
C GLY A 133 -2.35 3.83 2.79
N ALA A 134 -1.01 3.81 2.90
CA ALA A 134 -0.29 4.52 3.96
C ALA A 134 -0.52 6.04 3.89
N ILE A 135 -0.37 6.65 2.71
CA ILE A 135 -0.48 8.10 2.52
C ILE A 135 -1.92 8.58 2.77
N THR A 136 -2.93 7.82 2.33
CA THR A 136 -4.34 8.16 2.55
C THR A 136 -4.68 8.21 4.04
N ILE A 137 -4.25 7.20 4.80
CA ILE A 137 -4.47 7.18 6.25
C ILE A 137 -3.75 8.34 6.92
N PHE A 138 -2.50 8.61 6.58
CA PHE A 138 -1.73 9.73 7.11
C PHE A 138 -2.38 11.08 6.81
N ALA A 139 -2.74 11.34 5.55
CA ALA A 139 -3.39 12.57 5.13
C ALA A 139 -4.75 12.76 5.83
N SER A 140 -5.54 11.70 5.94
CA SER A 140 -6.81 11.74 6.66
C SER A 140 -6.63 12.06 8.14
N ALA A 141 -5.59 11.53 8.80
CA ALA A 141 -5.31 11.83 10.20
C ALA A 141 -4.99 13.32 10.42
N ILE A 142 -4.29 13.96 9.47
CA ILE A 142 -4.05 15.41 9.50
C ILE A 142 -5.36 16.18 9.36
N LEU A 143 -6.23 15.78 8.41
CA LEU A 143 -7.50 16.45 8.13
C LEU A 143 -8.51 16.33 9.29
N THR A 144 -8.51 15.20 9.99
CA THR A 144 -9.47 14.91 11.07
C THR A 144 -8.94 15.24 12.46
N GLY A 145 -7.67 15.65 12.57
CA GLY A 145 -7.01 15.78 13.88
C GLY A 145 -6.77 14.43 14.58
N GLY A 146 -6.91 13.31 13.85
CA GLY A 146 -6.79 11.94 14.35
C GLY A 146 -5.33 11.46 14.50
N LEU A 147 -4.40 12.37 14.80
CA LEU A 147 -3.01 12.02 15.06
C LEU A 147 -2.91 11.36 16.45
N GLY A 148 -2.56 10.08 16.46
CA GLY A 148 -2.45 9.31 17.69
C GLY A 148 -1.53 8.11 17.56
N PRO A 149 -1.27 7.38 18.65
CA PRO A 149 -0.36 6.23 18.64
C PRO A 149 -0.84 5.06 17.78
N TRP A 150 -2.11 5.03 17.45
CA TRP A 150 -2.68 4.05 16.50
C TRP A 150 -2.34 4.32 15.03
N LEU A 151 -1.91 5.56 14.70
CA LEU A 151 -1.73 6.01 13.31
C LEU A 151 -0.76 5.15 12.49
N PRO A 152 0.48 4.85 12.95
CA PRO A 152 1.40 4.04 12.16
C PRO A 152 0.88 2.62 11.90
N PHE A 153 0.14 2.06 12.85
CA PHE A 153 -0.48 0.74 12.71
C PHE A 153 -1.62 0.77 11.68
N GLN A 154 -2.45 1.80 11.68
CA GLN A 154 -3.49 1.99 10.66
C GLN A 154 -2.89 2.21 9.27
N MET A 155 -1.81 3.00 9.17
CA MET A 155 -1.08 3.21 7.91
C MET A 155 -0.57 1.89 7.34
N LEU A 156 0.03 1.05 8.17
CA LEU A 156 0.52 -0.28 7.77
C LEU A 156 -0.63 -1.21 7.36
N GLY A 157 -1.71 -1.25 8.13
CA GLY A 157 -2.89 -2.04 7.79
C GLY A 157 -3.46 -1.68 6.42
N ALA A 158 -3.67 -0.40 6.14
CA ALA A 158 -4.14 0.08 4.84
C ALA A 158 -3.12 -0.17 3.72
N ALA A 159 -1.82 -0.01 4.00
CA ALA A 159 -0.74 -0.31 3.06
C ALA A 159 -0.76 -1.81 2.67
N TRP A 160 -0.94 -2.71 3.62
CA TRP A 160 -1.02 -4.15 3.35
C TRP A 160 -2.27 -4.53 2.55
N ILE A 161 -3.42 -3.93 2.85
CA ILE A 161 -4.64 -4.13 2.07
C ILE A 161 -4.42 -3.68 0.63
N GLY A 162 -3.83 -2.51 0.42
CA GLY A 162 -3.50 -2.00 -0.91
C GLY A 162 -2.48 -2.89 -1.63
N ALA A 163 -1.41 -3.30 -0.96
CA ALA A 163 -0.42 -4.21 -1.53
C ALA A 163 -1.04 -5.57 -1.89
N GLY A 164 -1.86 -6.13 -0.99
CA GLY A 164 -2.58 -7.39 -1.20
C GLY A 164 -3.51 -7.34 -2.40
N ALA A 165 -4.27 -6.25 -2.56
CA ALA A 165 -5.11 -6.04 -3.73
C ALA A 165 -4.30 -6.03 -5.03
N GLY A 166 -3.11 -5.39 -5.02
CA GLY A 166 -2.20 -5.39 -6.16
C GLY A 166 -1.58 -6.75 -6.50
N LEU A 167 -1.51 -7.67 -5.53
CA LEU A 167 -1.01 -9.04 -5.70
C LEU A 167 -2.05 -10.01 -6.28
N LEU A 168 -3.34 -9.71 -6.14
CA LEU A 168 -4.40 -10.60 -6.61
C LEU A 168 -4.26 -10.86 -8.13
N PRO A 169 -4.50 -12.07 -8.61
CA PRO A 169 -4.50 -12.39 -10.04
C PRO A 169 -5.48 -11.49 -10.79
N LYS A 170 -5.05 -10.95 -11.94
CA LYS A 170 -5.96 -10.17 -12.80
C LYS A 170 -6.95 -11.13 -13.43
N ALA A 171 -8.22 -11.00 -13.12
CA ALA A 171 -9.28 -11.74 -13.79
C ALA A 171 -9.53 -11.11 -15.18
N THR A 172 -9.73 -11.97 -16.18
CA THR A 172 -10.02 -11.51 -17.54
C THR A 172 -11.55 -11.39 -17.72
N GLY A 173 -11.99 -10.29 -18.31
CA GLY A 173 -13.38 -10.09 -18.67
C GLY A 173 -14.29 -9.63 -17.53
N ARG A 174 -15.54 -10.12 -17.51
CA ARG A 174 -16.59 -9.69 -16.56
C ARG A 174 -16.39 -10.16 -15.12
N ALA A 175 -15.41 -11.03 -14.86
CA ALA A 175 -15.15 -11.56 -13.52
C ALA A 175 -14.43 -10.55 -12.60
N GLU A 176 -13.71 -9.57 -13.14
CA GLU A 176 -12.96 -8.60 -12.34
C GLU A 176 -13.86 -7.78 -11.38
N PRO A 177 -14.98 -7.17 -11.83
CA PRO A 177 -15.86 -6.42 -10.92
C PRO A 177 -16.53 -7.31 -9.87
N VAL A 178 -16.76 -8.58 -10.16
CA VAL A 178 -17.36 -9.54 -9.20
C VAL A 178 -16.37 -9.89 -8.08
N LEU A 179 -15.08 -9.92 -8.36
CA LEU A 179 -14.05 -10.19 -7.35
C LEU A 179 -13.77 -8.98 -6.44
N LEU A 180 -14.21 -7.78 -6.83
CA LEU A 180 -14.01 -6.54 -6.09
C LEU A 180 -15.28 -6.11 -5.31
N ALA A 181 -16.41 -6.77 -5.53
CA ALA A 181 -17.67 -6.55 -4.84
C ALA A 181 -17.78 -7.40 -3.57
#